data_6b14b3ef7b548e3a58478f33029ddd96
#
_entry.id   6b14b3ef7b548e3a58478f33029ddd96
#
_cell.length_a   1.000
_cell.length_b   1.000
_cell.length_c   1.000
_cell.angle_alpha   90.00
_cell.angle_beta   90.00
_cell.angle_gamma   90.00
#
_symmetry.space_group_name_H-M   'P 1'
#
loop_
_entity.id
_entity.type
_entity.pdbx_description
1 polymer ?
#
loop_
_entity_poly.entity_id
_entity_poly.type
_entity_poly.pdbx_seq_one_letter_code
_entity_poly.pdbx_strand_id
1 'polypeptide(L)'
;METYAPTAKDLASRDVVSRAMYLEMRDGRGIDGKRYLNLDVRPDTVNNYAQKDGRTFPDGSPYRLSAADVMAKLPDIIDFCRTYMDVDPVTQPMPVQPTAHYAMGGIPTDVHGRVLIDEKNTVMPGLYAAGECACVSVHGANRLGTNSLLDLIVFGKESGVRAAEFANQNGFVALPDDPVDFTRQQLDALRNGSGKEKAADLRQEMQKVMFDHVGVFRTQDGMREAVDKVRELKERFQEVRVDDQGYLYNTDILEAWEVGCLLDIAEVTAVSALERTESRGAHAREDYPKRDDKKWLKHTLAFLKKDEVELRYKPVTITKFQPKARVY
;
A
#
# COMPACT_ATOMS: atom_id res chain seq x y z
N MET A 1 6.09 20.21 11.03
CA MET A 1 4.69 20.11 10.56
C MET A 1 3.95 21.46 10.60
N GLU A 2 4.32 22.39 11.43
CA GLU A 2 3.64 23.70 11.58
C GLU A 2 3.54 24.49 10.28
N THR A 3 4.53 24.38 9.39
CA THR A 3 4.52 25.03 8.06
C THR A 3 3.54 24.38 7.09
N TYR A 4 3.36 23.06 7.18
CA TYR A 4 2.56 22.27 6.23
C TYR A 4 1.10 22.07 6.67
N ALA A 5 0.87 22.00 7.96
CA ALA A 5 -0.45 21.84 8.57
C ALA A 5 -0.52 22.64 9.89
N PRO A 6 -0.67 23.97 9.82
CA PRO A 6 -0.58 24.83 11.01
C PRO A 6 -1.56 24.47 12.13
N THR A 7 -2.75 24.00 11.79
CA THR A 7 -3.80 23.66 12.76
C THR A 7 -3.61 22.26 13.35
N ALA A 8 -3.37 21.27 12.50
CA ALA A 8 -3.31 19.86 12.92
C ALA A 8 -1.89 19.40 13.27
N LYS A 9 -0.86 20.12 12.79
CA LYS A 9 0.58 19.81 13.00
C LYS A 9 0.86 18.33 12.70
N ASP A 10 1.49 17.62 13.62
CA ASP A 10 1.80 16.19 13.54
C ASP A 10 0.58 15.26 13.66
N LEU A 11 -0.58 15.79 14.05
CA LEU A 11 -1.85 15.09 14.00
C LEU A 11 -2.57 15.22 12.66
N ALA A 12 -1.95 15.86 11.66
CA ALA A 12 -2.46 15.88 10.30
C ALA A 12 -2.58 14.46 9.73
N SER A 13 -3.41 14.29 8.72
CA SER A 13 -3.60 12.99 8.09
C SER A 13 -2.30 12.46 7.49
N ARG A 14 -2.15 11.14 7.45
CA ARG A 14 -0.92 10.46 7.03
C ARG A 14 -0.40 10.90 5.67
N ASP A 15 -1.28 11.13 4.71
CA ASP A 15 -0.90 11.62 3.38
C ASP A 15 -0.29 13.03 3.41
N VAL A 16 -0.76 13.92 4.30
CA VAL A 16 -0.18 15.26 4.48
C VAL A 16 1.19 15.16 5.13
N VAL A 17 1.31 14.37 6.20
CA VAL A 17 2.58 14.15 6.89
C VAL A 17 3.61 13.54 5.95
N SER A 18 3.24 12.50 5.19
CA SER A 18 4.14 11.83 4.24
C SER A 18 4.61 12.77 3.13
N ARG A 19 3.70 13.62 2.58
CA ARG A 19 4.09 14.63 1.60
C ARG A 19 5.05 15.66 2.17
N ALA A 20 4.78 16.17 3.37
CA ALA A 20 5.66 17.11 4.05
C ALA A 20 7.06 16.52 4.29
N MET A 21 7.12 15.30 4.81
CA MET A 21 8.38 14.58 5.01
C MET A 21 9.14 14.39 3.69
N TYR A 22 8.45 13.99 2.63
CA TYR A 22 9.09 13.79 1.32
C TYR A 22 9.66 15.11 0.77
N LEU A 23 8.95 16.24 0.92
CA LEU A 23 9.44 17.56 0.52
C LEU A 23 10.73 17.94 1.29
N GLU A 24 10.75 17.74 2.60
CA GLU A 24 11.96 18.01 3.41
C GLU A 24 13.15 17.17 2.93
N MET A 25 12.95 15.89 2.62
CA MET A 25 13.99 15.02 2.10
C MET A 25 14.45 15.43 0.70
N ARG A 26 13.50 15.77 -0.19
CA ARG A 26 13.76 16.22 -1.57
C ARG A 26 14.59 17.52 -1.59
N ASP A 27 14.31 18.42 -0.65
CA ASP A 27 15.00 19.68 -0.50
C ASP A 27 16.36 19.56 0.23
N GLY A 28 16.82 18.34 0.49
CA GLY A 28 18.12 18.05 1.11
C GLY A 28 18.17 18.24 2.64
N ARG A 29 17.00 18.43 3.29
CA ARG A 29 16.91 18.57 4.75
C ARG A 29 16.73 17.23 5.48
N GLY A 30 16.92 16.13 4.78
CA GLY A 30 17.04 14.80 5.40
C GLY A 30 18.30 14.68 6.25
N ILE A 31 18.30 13.74 7.21
CA ILE A 31 19.42 13.53 8.12
C ILE A 31 20.63 13.05 7.33
N ASP A 32 21.76 13.75 7.49
CA ASP A 32 23.01 13.48 6.77
C ASP A 32 22.82 13.43 5.23
N GLY A 33 21.87 14.20 4.69
CA GLY A 33 21.52 14.19 3.28
C GLY A 33 20.82 12.91 2.80
N LYS A 34 20.42 12.03 3.71
CA LYS A 34 19.73 10.77 3.42
C LYS A 34 18.22 10.96 3.33
N ARG A 35 17.51 9.91 2.83
CA ARG A 35 16.06 9.92 2.63
C ARG A 35 15.30 9.53 3.90
N TYR A 36 15.64 10.08 5.05
CA TYR A 36 14.89 9.92 6.29
C TYR A 36 14.95 11.18 7.17
N LEU A 37 14.01 11.29 8.09
CA LEU A 37 13.88 12.34 9.07
C LEU A 37 13.86 11.76 10.49
N ASN A 38 13.95 12.60 11.49
CA ASN A 38 13.85 12.21 12.88
C ASN A 38 12.42 12.33 13.40
N LEU A 39 11.89 11.24 13.96
CA LEU A 39 10.72 11.25 14.83
C LEU A 39 11.24 11.28 16.29
N ASP A 40 10.99 12.37 16.99
CA ASP A 40 11.49 12.59 18.34
C ASP A 40 10.39 12.42 19.38
N VAL A 41 10.45 11.30 20.11
CA VAL A 41 9.52 10.98 21.19
C VAL A 41 10.17 11.04 22.57
N ARG A 42 11.38 11.60 22.65
CA ARG A 42 12.08 11.78 23.94
C ARG A 42 11.23 12.59 24.91
N PRO A 43 11.22 12.24 26.21
CA PRO A 43 10.41 12.94 27.21
C PRO A 43 10.59 14.45 27.20
N ASP A 44 11.83 14.93 27.10
CA ASP A 44 12.12 16.37 27.11
C ASP A 44 11.51 17.08 25.88
N THR A 45 11.60 16.48 24.70
CA THR A 45 11.02 17.04 23.47
C THR A 45 9.51 17.09 23.56
N VAL A 46 8.87 15.99 23.94
CA VAL A 46 7.40 15.89 24.09
C VAL A 46 6.90 16.89 25.13
N ASN A 47 7.57 16.97 26.28
CA ASN A 47 7.20 17.86 27.37
C ASN A 47 7.35 19.35 26.98
N ASN A 48 8.41 19.70 26.24
CA ASN A 48 8.63 21.07 25.75
C ASN A 48 7.51 21.50 24.79
N TYR A 49 7.08 20.62 23.87
CA TYR A 49 5.97 20.92 22.96
C TYR A 49 4.62 20.95 23.69
N ALA A 50 4.39 20.03 24.62
CA ALA A 50 3.18 20.01 25.43
C ALA A 50 3.04 21.31 26.25
N GLN A 51 4.14 21.82 26.81
CA GLN A 51 4.13 23.07 27.54
C GLN A 51 3.84 24.27 26.61
N LYS A 52 4.46 24.34 25.44
CA LYS A 52 4.18 25.40 24.45
C LYS A 52 2.73 25.42 23.99
N ASP A 53 2.11 24.25 23.84
CA ASP A 53 0.72 24.09 23.44
C ASP A 53 -0.26 24.21 24.60
N GLY A 54 0.21 24.42 25.85
CA GLY A 54 -0.64 24.51 27.05
C GLY A 54 -1.40 23.22 27.37
N ARG A 55 -0.85 22.04 26.99
CA ARG A 55 -1.50 20.74 27.23
C ARG A 55 -1.50 20.41 28.74
N THR A 56 -2.62 19.84 29.17
CA THR A 56 -2.79 19.31 30.53
C THR A 56 -3.32 17.89 30.50
N PHE A 57 -3.15 17.17 31.59
CA PHE A 57 -3.87 15.93 31.84
C PHE A 57 -5.35 16.22 32.12
N PRO A 58 -6.24 15.19 32.07
CA PRO A 58 -7.68 15.37 32.37
C PRO A 58 -7.98 15.94 33.76
N ASP A 59 -7.08 15.77 34.70
CA ASP A 59 -7.18 16.33 36.06
C ASP A 59 -6.71 17.78 36.17
N GLY A 60 -6.30 18.41 35.05
CA GLY A 60 -5.81 19.78 34.97
C GLY A 60 -4.33 19.95 35.31
N SER A 61 -3.60 18.90 35.69
CA SER A 61 -2.17 18.97 35.92
C SER A 61 -1.39 19.14 34.61
N PRO A 62 -0.20 19.81 34.62
CA PRO A 62 0.61 19.97 33.44
C PRO A 62 0.98 18.63 32.79
N TYR A 63 0.80 18.52 31.46
CA TYR A 63 1.17 17.32 30.72
C TYR A 63 2.69 17.12 30.77
N ARG A 64 3.13 16.05 31.42
CA ARG A 64 4.54 15.72 31.57
C ARG A 64 4.75 14.21 31.56
N LEU A 65 5.54 13.72 30.62
CA LEU A 65 5.90 12.31 30.50
C LEU A 65 7.31 12.09 31.05
N SER A 66 7.49 10.99 31.75
CA SER A 66 8.80 10.43 32.11
C SER A 66 9.27 9.41 31.08
N ALA A 67 10.52 8.96 31.18
CA ALA A 67 11.05 7.85 30.40
C ALA A 67 10.22 6.57 30.56
N ALA A 68 9.76 6.29 31.79
CA ALA A 68 8.91 5.14 32.08
C ALA A 68 7.55 5.24 31.37
N ASP A 69 6.97 6.44 31.30
CA ASP A 69 5.69 6.63 30.58
C ASP A 69 5.84 6.39 29.09
N VAL A 70 6.95 6.84 28.47
CA VAL A 70 7.23 6.59 27.05
C VAL A 70 7.42 5.10 26.79
N MET A 71 8.18 4.41 27.65
CA MET A 71 8.37 2.95 27.57
C MET A 71 7.07 2.19 27.72
N ALA A 72 6.21 2.57 28.65
CA ALA A 72 4.91 1.93 28.87
C ALA A 72 3.93 2.15 27.70
N LYS A 73 4.03 3.28 27.00
CA LYS A 73 3.15 3.61 25.86
C LYS A 73 3.61 3.00 24.53
N LEU A 74 4.89 2.79 24.35
CA LEU A 74 5.49 2.35 23.08
C LEU A 74 6.46 1.17 23.25
N PRO A 75 6.09 0.10 24.02
CA PRO A 75 7.03 -0.97 24.37
C PRO A 75 7.61 -1.65 23.12
N ASP A 76 6.75 -2.05 22.17
CA ASP A 76 7.16 -2.79 20.97
C ASP A 76 8.03 -1.93 20.02
N ILE A 77 7.71 -0.65 19.88
CA ILE A 77 8.49 0.29 19.06
C ILE A 77 9.88 0.50 19.62
N ILE A 78 9.98 0.65 20.95
CA ILE A 78 11.26 0.85 21.63
C ILE A 78 12.13 -0.39 21.50
N ASP A 79 11.55 -1.57 21.73
CA ASP A 79 12.27 -2.84 21.61
C ASP A 79 12.74 -3.08 20.18
N PHE A 80 11.88 -2.82 19.19
CA PHE A 80 12.22 -2.89 17.79
C PHE A 80 13.39 -1.96 17.41
N CYS A 81 13.34 -0.70 17.84
CA CYS A 81 14.39 0.27 17.55
C CYS A 81 15.73 -0.11 18.20
N ARG A 82 15.70 -0.59 19.44
CA ARG A 82 16.92 -1.06 20.13
C ARG A 82 17.51 -2.30 19.45
N THR A 83 16.65 -3.25 19.05
CA THR A 83 17.10 -4.53 18.48
C THR A 83 17.65 -4.38 17.06
N TYR A 84 16.97 -3.63 16.19
CA TYR A 84 17.27 -3.60 14.77
C TYR A 84 18.00 -2.34 14.29
N MET A 85 17.96 -1.26 15.07
CA MET A 85 18.51 0.03 14.65
C MET A 85 19.61 0.54 15.57
N ASP A 86 19.85 -0.10 16.71
CA ASP A 86 20.75 0.38 17.78
C ASP A 86 20.41 1.81 18.23
N VAL A 87 19.10 2.14 18.27
CA VAL A 87 18.56 3.43 18.68
C VAL A 87 17.66 3.24 19.88
N ASP A 88 17.90 3.99 20.97
CA ASP A 88 16.97 4.06 22.10
C ASP A 88 16.06 5.30 21.97
N PRO A 89 14.76 5.12 21.62
CA PRO A 89 13.83 6.22 21.41
C PRO A 89 13.59 7.11 22.64
N VAL A 90 13.93 6.64 23.83
CA VAL A 90 13.84 7.41 25.08
C VAL A 90 14.96 8.48 25.17
N THR A 91 16.11 8.21 24.56
CA THR A 91 17.30 9.05 24.63
C THR A 91 17.71 9.65 23.28
N GLN A 92 17.28 9.03 22.19
CA GLN A 92 17.64 9.41 20.81
C GLN A 92 16.40 9.50 19.93
N PRO A 93 16.34 10.38 18.92
CA PRO A 93 15.26 10.39 17.96
C PRO A 93 15.35 9.20 17.01
N MET A 94 14.18 8.69 16.59
CA MET A 94 14.08 7.57 15.64
C MET A 94 14.17 8.05 14.21
N PRO A 95 15.00 7.43 13.35
CA PRO A 95 14.96 7.70 11.91
C PRO A 95 13.70 7.09 11.29
N VAL A 96 12.96 7.91 10.53
CA VAL A 96 11.72 7.52 9.86
C VAL A 96 11.69 8.06 8.45
N GLN A 97 11.02 7.32 7.55
CA GLN A 97 10.75 7.78 6.19
C GLN A 97 9.34 7.39 5.75
N PRO A 98 8.72 8.13 4.82
CA PRO A 98 7.47 7.69 4.21
C PRO A 98 7.69 6.41 3.43
N THR A 99 6.88 5.40 3.71
CA THR A 99 6.87 4.12 2.97
C THR A 99 5.43 3.75 2.62
N ALA A 100 5.26 2.86 1.65
CA ALA A 100 3.96 2.27 1.37
C ALA A 100 3.49 1.50 2.61
N HIS A 101 2.30 1.84 3.12
CA HIS A 101 1.73 1.27 4.32
C HIS A 101 0.48 0.43 4.05
N TYR A 102 -0.35 0.85 3.10
CA TYR A 102 -1.62 0.20 2.79
C TYR A 102 -1.98 0.41 1.31
N ALA A 103 -2.38 -0.66 0.65
CA ALA A 103 -2.87 -0.62 -0.73
C ALA A 103 -4.38 -0.35 -0.75
N MET A 104 -4.79 0.89 -1.02
CA MET A 104 -6.19 1.20 -1.32
C MET A 104 -6.51 0.74 -2.74
N GLY A 105 -7.56 -0.05 -2.88
CA GLY A 105 -7.89 -0.73 -4.12
C GLY A 105 -7.80 -2.24 -3.92
N GLY A 106 -7.50 -2.99 -4.98
CA GLY A 106 -7.39 -4.43 -4.93
C GLY A 106 -8.50 -5.13 -5.71
N ILE A 107 -8.78 -6.36 -5.39
CA ILE A 107 -9.82 -7.19 -6.03
C ILE A 107 -11.19 -6.54 -5.80
N PRO A 108 -11.91 -6.09 -6.85
CA PRO A 108 -13.21 -5.43 -6.67
C PRO A 108 -14.25 -6.41 -6.13
N THR A 109 -14.96 -6.01 -5.09
CA THR A 109 -16.03 -6.81 -4.49
C THR A 109 -17.32 -6.02 -4.33
N ASP A 110 -18.42 -6.72 -4.15
CA ASP A 110 -19.64 -6.16 -3.60
C ASP A 110 -19.62 -6.14 -2.05
N VAL A 111 -20.68 -5.66 -1.43
CA VAL A 111 -20.79 -5.57 0.03
C VAL A 111 -20.82 -6.93 0.75
N HIS A 112 -20.98 -8.00 0.01
CA HIS A 112 -20.96 -9.39 0.50
C HIS A 112 -19.60 -10.07 0.29
N GLY A 113 -18.58 -9.32 -0.19
CA GLY A 113 -17.27 -9.83 -0.48
C GLY A 113 -17.18 -10.70 -1.74
N ARG A 114 -18.24 -10.76 -2.57
CA ARG A 114 -18.23 -11.51 -3.83
C ARG A 114 -17.39 -10.75 -4.86
N VAL A 115 -16.48 -11.44 -5.52
CA VAL A 115 -15.58 -10.82 -6.51
C VAL A 115 -16.35 -10.40 -7.76
N LEU A 116 -16.07 -9.20 -8.24
CA LEU A 116 -16.66 -8.62 -9.45
C LEU A 116 -15.67 -8.68 -10.61
N ILE A 117 -16.14 -9.12 -11.77
CA ILE A 117 -15.30 -9.36 -12.96
C ILE A 117 -15.42 -8.28 -14.04
N ASP A 118 -16.31 -7.31 -13.86
CA ASP A 118 -16.51 -6.23 -14.82
C ASP A 118 -17.08 -4.94 -14.19
N GLU A 119 -17.24 -3.92 -15.00
CA GLU A 119 -17.83 -2.63 -14.63
C GLU A 119 -19.33 -2.68 -14.34
N LYS A 120 -20.01 -3.76 -14.71
CA LYS A 120 -21.47 -3.97 -14.54
C LYS A 120 -21.81 -4.68 -13.23
N ASN A 121 -20.82 -4.97 -12.39
CA ASN A 121 -20.94 -5.74 -11.15
C ASN A 121 -21.30 -7.22 -11.36
N THR A 122 -20.89 -7.82 -12.46
CA THR A 122 -21.04 -9.25 -12.64
C THR A 122 -20.21 -9.99 -11.60
N VAL A 123 -20.86 -10.84 -10.81
CA VAL A 123 -20.23 -11.61 -9.74
C VAL A 123 -19.56 -12.85 -10.33
N MET A 124 -18.36 -13.17 -9.87
CA MET A 124 -17.70 -14.45 -10.11
C MET A 124 -18.20 -15.47 -9.07
N PRO A 125 -18.96 -16.49 -9.47
CA PRO A 125 -19.52 -17.44 -8.50
C PRO A 125 -18.44 -18.20 -7.75
N GLY A 126 -18.58 -18.29 -6.42
CA GLY A 126 -17.68 -19.06 -5.57
C GLY A 126 -16.35 -18.38 -5.20
N LEU A 127 -16.05 -17.17 -5.74
CA LEU A 127 -14.85 -16.42 -5.39
C LEU A 127 -15.19 -15.21 -4.50
N TYR A 128 -14.49 -15.10 -3.38
CA TYR A 128 -14.67 -14.05 -2.38
C TYR A 128 -13.32 -13.38 -2.04
N ALA A 129 -13.38 -12.11 -1.69
CA ALA A 129 -12.22 -11.37 -1.17
C ALA A 129 -12.65 -10.37 -0.10
N ALA A 130 -11.82 -10.18 0.93
CA ALA A 130 -12.05 -9.23 2.01
C ALA A 130 -10.72 -8.72 2.58
N GLY A 131 -10.73 -7.55 3.21
CA GLY A 131 -9.55 -6.92 3.78
C GLY A 131 -8.67 -6.22 2.76
N GLU A 132 -7.39 -6.06 3.06
CA GLU A 132 -6.49 -5.23 2.25
C GLU A 132 -6.35 -5.67 0.79
N CYS A 133 -6.45 -6.96 0.49
CA CYS A 133 -6.42 -7.46 -0.89
C CYS A 133 -7.68 -7.12 -1.70
N ALA A 134 -8.78 -6.70 -1.03
CA ALA A 134 -10.08 -6.45 -1.64
C ALA A 134 -10.40 -4.96 -1.74
N CYS A 135 -11.28 -4.60 -2.67
CA CYS A 135 -11.83 -3.26 -2.81
C CYS A 135 -13.35 -3.27 -2.76
N VAL A 136 -13.91 -3.21 -1.55
CA VAL A 136 -15.34 -3.01 -1.32
C VAL A 136 -15.75 -1.52 -1.40
N SER A 137 -14.79 -0.63 -1.67
CA SER A 137 -14.94 0.83 -1.86
C SER A 137 -15.16 1.67 -0.59
N VAL A 138 -14.87 1.12 0.60
CA VAL A 138 -15.07 1.87 1.86
C VAL A 138 -13.94 2.85 2.18
N HIS A 139 -12.76 2.68 1.60
CA HIS A 139 -11.59 3.53 1.88
C HIS A 139 -11.42 4.70 0.91
N GLY A 140 -12.05 4.65 -0.25
CA GLY A 140 -11.83 5.65 -1.29
C GLY A 140 -10.36 5.73 -1.72
N ALA A 141 -9.85 6.95 -1.92
CA ALA A 141 -8.47 7.16 -2.35
C ALA A 141 -7.47 7.33 -1.19
N ASN A 142 -7.91 7.26 0.07
CA ASN A 142 -7.05 7.32 1.24
C ASN A 142 -7.75 6.75 2.48
N ARG A 143 -7.28 5.62 2.98
CA ARG A 143 -7.82 4.98 4.17
C ARG A 143 -7.56 5.83 5.42
N LEU A 144 -8.60 6.01 6.22
CA LEU A 144 -8.45 6.61 7.55
C LEU A 144 -7.83 5.63 8.54
N GLY A 145 -7.11 6.16 9.51
CA GLY A 145 -6.49 5.35 10.56
C GLY A 145 -7.51 4.41 11.23
N THR A 146 -7.08 3.21 11.61
CA THR A 146 -7.86 2.12 12.25
C THR A 146 -8.88 1.43 11.33
N ASN A 147 -9.34 2.05 10.25
CA ASN A 147 -10.40 1.49 9.41
C ASN A 147 -10.00 0.19 8.69
N SER A 148 -8.71 -0.12 8.57
CA SER A 148 -8.29 -1.44 8.05
C SER A 148 -8.77 -2.59 8.93
N LEU A 149 -8.68 -2.46 10.26
CA LEU A 149 -9.14 -3.49 11.19
C LEU A 149 -10.65 -3.68 11.13
N LEU A 150 -11.41 -2.58 11.00
CA LEU A 150 -12.86 -2.65 10.82
C LEU A 150 -13.24 -3.34 9.53
N ASP A 151 -12.56 -3.02 8.43
CA ASP A 151 -12.75 -3.66 7.13
C ASP A 151 -12.51 -5.18 7.21
N LEU A 152 -11.37 -5.60 7.77
CA LEU A 152 -11.02 -7.02 7.97
C LEU A 152 -12.10 -7.78 8.74
N ILE A 153 -12.58 -7.22 9.84
CA ILE A 153 -13.56 -7.89 10.71
C ILE A 153 -14.95 -7.93 10.05
N VAL A 154 -15.42 -6.81 9.53
CA VAL A 154 -16.79 -6.69 9.00
C VAL A 154 -16.93 -7.50 7.71
N PHE A 155 -16.08 -7.23 6.73
CA PHE A 155 -16.20 -7.87 5.42
C PHE A 155 -15.61 -9.29 5.40
N GLY A 156 -14.62 -9.59 6.26
CA GLY A 156 -14.15 -10.95 6.46
C GLY A 156 -15.24 -11.87 7.01
N LYS A 157 -15.99 -11.41 8.01
CA LYS A 157 -17.14 -12.14 8.56
C LYS A 157 -18.25 -12.30 7.51
N GLU A 158 -18.61 -11.22 6.82
CA GLU A 158 -19.69 -11.26 5.80
C GLU A 158 -19.30 -12.20 4.66
N SER A 159 -18.09 -12.09 4.12
CA SER A 159 -17.59 -12.99 3.07
C SER A 159 -17.60 -14.45 3.51
N GLY A 160 -17.18 -14.75 4.73
CA GLY A 160 -17.17 -16.10 5.28
C GLY A 160 -18.59 -16.69 5.37
N VAL A 161 -19.57 -15.92 5.83
CA VAL A 161 -20.98 -16.33 5.88
C VAL A 161 -21.49 -16.65 4.47
N ARG A 162 -21.27 -15.73 3.51
CA ARG A 162 -21.75 -15.92 2.13
C ARG A 162 -21.06 -17.07 1.42
N ALA A 163 -19.76 -17.27 1.67
CA ALA A 163 -19.02 -18.41 1.13
C ALA A 163 -19.57 -19.75 1.66
N ALA A 164 -19.89 -19.82 2.96
CA ALA A 164 -20.51 -21.00 3.55
C ALA A 164 -21.92 -21.27 3.00
N GLU A 165 -22.75 -20.23 2.84
CA GLU A 165 -24.07 -20.33 2.21
C GLU A 165 -23.96 -20.86 0.77
N PHE A 166 -23.02 -20.31 -0.01
CA PHE A 166 -22.76 -20.74 -1.38
C PHE A 166 -22.33 -22.23 -1.43
N ALA A 167 -21.39 -22.62 -0.60
CA ALA A 167 -20.90 -24.01 -0.53
C ALA A 167 -22.00 -25.00 -0.15
N ASN A 168 -22.94 -24.63 0.74
CA ASN A 168 -24.06 -25.46 1.13
C ASN A 168 -25.14 -25.60 0.04
N GLN A 169 -25.25 -24.62 -0.85
CA GLN A 169 -26.25 -24.58 -1.91
C GLN A 169 -25.78 -25.16 -3.24
N ASN A 170 -24.47 -25.30 -3.42
CA ASN A 170 -23.84 -25.70 -4.66
C ASN A 170 -22.98 -26.95 -4.44
N GLY A 171 -23.09 -27.91 -5.36
CA GLY A 171 -22.16 -29.04 -5.37
C GLY A 171 -20.76 -28.67 -5.87
N PHE A 172 -19.85 -29.64 -5.76
CA PHE A 172 -18.51 -29.46 -6.35
C PHE A 172 -18.60 -29.38 -7.88
N VAL A 173 -17.86 -28.41 -8.44
CA VAL A 173 -17.71 -28.30 -9.90
C VAL A 173 -16.70 -29.35 -10.36
N ALA A 174 -16.95 -29.95 -11.52
CA ALA A 174 -15.97 -30.85 -12.13
C ALA A 174 -14.66 -30.06 -12.40
N LEU A 175 -13.56 -30.59 -11.91
CA LEU A 175 -12.23 -30.04 -12.20
C LEU A 175 -11.75 -30.55 -13.58
N PRO A 176 -10.87 -29.78 -14.26
CA PRO A 176 -10.16 -30.30 -15.44
C PRO A 176 -9.27 -31.48 -15.05
N ASP A 177 -8.83 -32.27 -16.04
CA ASP A 177 -8.01 -33.48 -15.80
C ASP A 177 -6.72 -33.18 -15.01
N ASP A 178 -6.07 -32.05 -15.24
CA ASP A 178 -4.95 -31.57 -14.45
C ASP A 178 -5.18 -30.12 -13.98
N PRO A 179 -5.81 -29.92 -12.82
CA PRO A 179 -6.18 -28.59 -12.33
C PRO A 179 -4.98 -27.75 -11.87
N VAL A 180 -3.82 -28.35 -11.70
CA VAL A 180 -2.60 -27.65 -11.22
C VAL A 180 -1.55 -27.46 -12.31
N ASP A 181 -1.83 -27.88 -13.54
CA ASP A 181 -0.87 -27.87 -14.66
C ASP A 181 -0.27 -26.47 -14.89
N PHE A 182 -1.10 -25.45 -14.94
CA PHE A 182 -0.66 -24.06 -15.11
C PHE A 182 0.36 -23.63 -14.04
N THR A 183 0.07 -23.87 -12.76
CA THR A 183 0.96 -23.48 -11.65
C THR A 183 2.22 -24.34 -11.66
N ARG A 184 2.10 -25.63 -11.98
CA ARG A 184 3.25 -26.54 -12.11
C ARG A 184 4.21 -26.04 -13.19
N GLN A 185 3.71 -25.69 -14.37
CA GLN A 185 4.52 -25.14 -15.46
C GLN A 185 5.28 -23.89 -15.04
N GLN A 186 4.66 -22.96 -14.32
CA GLN A 186 5.31 -21.76 -13.81
C GLN A 186 6.44 -22.07 -12.82
N LEU A 187 6.17 -22.95 -11.85
CA LEU A 187 7.17 -23.34 -10.86
C LEU A 187 8.33 -24.13 -11.47
N ASP A 188 8.02 -25.01 -12.43
CA ASP A 188 9.05 -25.77 -13.16
C ASP A 188 9.90 -24.87 -14.05
N ALA A 189 9.33 -23.84 -14.67
CA ALA A 189 10.07 -22.84 -15.43
C ALA A 189 11.07 -22.08 -14.54
N LEU A 190 10.66 -21.65 -13.36
CA LEU A 190 11.53 -20.99 -12.39
C LEU A 190 12.63 -21.94 -11.89
N ARG A 191 12.28 -23.18 -11.53
CA ARG A 191 13.24 -24.16 -11.02
C ARG A 191 14.29 -24.55 -12.05
N ASN A 192 13.86 -24.77 -13.29
CA ASN A 192 14.72 -25.21 -14.37
C ASN A 192 15.35 -24.06 -15.17
N GLY A 193 15.09 -22.82 -14.76
CA GLY A 193 15.62 -21.63 -15.40
C GLY A 193 17.16 -21.64 -15.41
N SER A 194 17.73 -21.37 -16.57
CA SER A 194 19.19 -21.28 -16.79
C SER A 194 19.68 -19.86 -17.04
N GLY A 195 18.83 -18.89 -16.81
CA GLY A 195 19.09 -17.48 -17.07
C GLY A 195 20.13 -16.86 -16.13
N LYS A 196 20.33 -15.56 -16.26
CA LYS A 196 21.35 -14.79 -15.52
C LYS A 196 20.75 -13.94 -14.39
N GLU A 197 19.45 -13.69 -14.44
CA GLU A 197 18.78 -12.75 -13.55
C GLU A 197 18.52 -13.38 -12.17
N LYS A 198 18.59 -12.55 -11.14
CA LYS A 198 18.22 -12.90 -9.78
C LYS A 198 16.91 -12.22 -9.40
N ALA A 199 15.99 -12.95 -8.83
CA ALA A 199 14.71 -12.40 -8.39
C ALA A 199 14.90 -11.23 -7.41
N ALA A 200 15.89 -11.29 -6.52
CA ALA A 200 16.20 -10.23 -5.58
C ALA A 200 16.61 -8.91 -6.25
N ASP A 201 17.39 -8.97 -7.34
CA ASP A 201 17.83 -7.77 -8.06
C ASP A 201 16.65 -7.12 -8.79
N LEU A 202 15.82 -7.92 -9.47
CA LEU A 202 14.60 -7.42 -10.12
C LEU A 202 13.63 -6.80 -9.11
N ARG A 203 13.48 -7.40 -7.93
CA ARG A 203 12.69 -6.85 -6.82
C ARG A 203 13.21 -5.48 -6.39
N GLN A 204 14.52 -5.32 -6.21
CA GLN A 204 15.12 -4.05 -5.81
C GLN A 204 14.92 -2.97 -6.88
N GLU A 205 15.13 -3.30 -8.15
CA GLU A 205 14.91 -2.35 -9.26
C GLU A 205 13.43 -1.93 -9.33
N MET A 206 12.50 -2.87 -9.22
CA MET A 206 11.05 -2.60 -9.17
C MET A 206 10.70 -1.70 -7.98
N GLN A 207 11.15 -2.02 -6.78
CA GLN A 207 10.89 -1.22 -5.58
C GLN A 207 11.41 0.21 -5.75
N LYS A 208 12.60 0.35 -6.31
CA LYS A 208 13.20 1.66 -6.54
C LYS A 208 12.38 2.50 -7.52
N VAL A 209 12.04 1.98 -8.69
CA VAL A 209 11.29 2.73 -9.71
C VAL A 209 9.87 3.05 -9.24
N MET A 210 9.21 2.13 -8.55
CA MET A 210 7.88 2.38 -7.99
C MET A 210 7.92 3.43 -6.88
N PHE A 211 8.95 3.41 -6.02
CA PHE A 211 9.11 4.44 -4.98
C PHE A 211 9.40 5.82 -5.56
N ASP A 212 10.30 5.90 -6.55
CA ASP A 212 10.76 7.17 -7.12
C ASP A 212 9.67 7.84 -7.99
N HIS A 213 8.90 7.07 -8.77
CA HIS A 213 7.99 7.60 -9.80
C HIS A 213 6.50 7.35 -9.56
N VAL A 214 6.14 6.35 -8.76
CA VAL A 214 4.74 6.02 -8.43
C VAL A 214 4.46 6.15 -6.93
N GLY A 215 5.42 6.70 -6.18
CA GLY A 215 5.36 6.90 -4.73
C GLY A 215 4.51 8.10 -4.30
N VAL A 216 5.10 8.95 -3.44
CA VAL A 216 4.38 10.07 -2.77
C VAL A 216 3.95 11.16 -3.75
N PHE A 217 4.85 11.58 -4.65
CA PHE A 217 4.55 12.53 -5.72
C PHE A 217 4.75 11.87 -7.08
N ARG A 218 3.88 12.23 -8.01
CA ARG A 218 3.78 11.59 -9.31
C ARG A 218 3.75 12.63 -10.42
N THR A 219 4.43 12.36 -11.52
CA THR A 219 4.37 13.14 -12.75
C THR A 219 4.09 12.21 -13.92
N GLN A 220 3.57 12.73 -15.02
CA GLN A 220 3.31 11.95 -16.23
C GLN A 220 4.57 11.24 -16.72
N ASP A 221 5.67 11.99 -16.82
CA ASP A 221 6.93 11.47 -17.37
C ASP A 221 7.54 10.39 -16.44
N GLY A 222 7.59 10.65 -15.13
CA GLY A 222 8.08 9.66 -14.17
C GLY A 222 7.25 8.38 -14.17
N MET A 223 5.91 8.49 -14.19
CA MET A 223 5.06 7.28 -14.24
C MET A 223 5.19 6.53 -15.57
N ARG A 224 5.43 7.23 -16.69
CA ARG A 224 5.71 6.57 -17.98
C ARG A 224 7.02 5.79 -17.91
N GLU A 225 8.08 6.41 -17.36
CA GLU A 225 9.35 5.72 -17.11
C GLU A 225 9.16 4.48 -16.21
N ALA A 226 8.31 4.58 -15.17
CA ALA A 226 8.00 3.44 -14.32
C ALA A 226 7.29 2.31 -15.08
N VAL A 227 6.31 2.62 -15.94
CA VAL A 227 5.63 1.63 -16.77
C VAL A 227 6.62 0.92 -17.69
N ASP A 228 7.47 1.69 -18.38
CA ASP A 228 8.45 1.14 -19.33
C ASP A 228 9.47 0.25 -18.57
N LYS A 229 9.94 0.71 -17.40
CA LYS A 229 10.88 -0.06 -16.58
C LYS A 229 10.26 -1.34 -16.01
N VAL A 230 9.02 -1.31 -15.55
CA VAL A 230 8.34 -2.51 -15.05
C VAL A 230 8.15 -3.53 -16.17
N ARG A 231 7.83 -3.10 -17.39
CA ARG A 231 7.75 -3.98 -18.55
C ARG A 231 9.09 -4.61 -18.91
N GLU A 232 10.16 -3.83 -18.92
CA GLU A 232 11.53 -4.35 -19.08
C GLU A 232 11.84 -5.41 -18.01
N LEU A 233 11.48 -5.15 -16.74
CA LEU A 233 11.69 -6.12 -15.65
C LEU A 233 10.88 -7.40 -15.85
N LYS A 234 9.64 -7.32 -16.39
CA LYS A 234 8.83 -8.51 -16.74
C LYS A 234 9.49 -9.34 -17.85
N GLU A 235 10.06 -8.70 -18.85
CA GLU A 235 10.84 -9.41 -19.89
C GLU A 235 12.06 -10.09 -19.29
N ARG A 236 12.84 -9.40 -18.46
CA ARG A 236 14.00 -9.94 -17.76
C ARG A 236 13.64 -11.05 -16.77
N PHE A 237 12.44 -11.02 -16.20
CA PHE A 237 11.95 -12.05 -15.29
C PHE A 237 11.89 -13.44 -15.93
N GLN A 238 11.76 -13.53 -17.25
CA GLN A 238 11.82 -14.80 -17.99
C GLN A 238 13.22 -15.46 -17.92
N GLU A 239 14.26 -14.68 -17.59
CA GLU A 239 15.64 -15.11 -17.42
C GLU A 239 16.02 -15.32 -15.95
N VAL A 240 15.04 -15.38 -15.04
CA VAL A 240 15.30 -15.60 -13.61
C VAL A 240 15.77 -17.05 -13.39
N ARG A 241 16.80 -17.16 -12.56
CA ARG A 241 17.33 -18.44 -12.07
C ARG A 241 17.21 -18.51 -10.55
N VAL A 242 16.65 -19.61 -10.09
CA VAL A 242 16.60 -20.00 -8.67
C VAL A 242 17.84 -20.82 -8.34
N ASP A 243 18.55 -20.47 -7.28
CA ASP A 243 19.79 -21.17 -6.90
C ASP A 243 19.51 -22.42 -6.06
N ASP A 244 18.54 -22.37 -5.14
CA ASP A 244 18.12 -23.54 -4.37
C ASP A 244 17.26 -24.47 -5.22
N GLN A 245 17.77 -25.67 -5.46
CA GLN A 245 17.09 -26.74 -6.22
C GLN A 245 16.33 -27.73 -5.31
N GLY A 246 16.32 -27.50 -4.02
CA GLY A 246 15.60 -28.33 -3.04
C GLY A 246 14.09 -28.32 -3.25
N TYR A 247 13.44 -29.41 -2.79
CA TYR A 247 11.96 -29.53 -2.83
C TYR A 247 11.29 -29.17 -1.52
N LEU A 248 12.04 -29.11 -0.42
CA LEU A 248 11.51 -28.86 0.92
C LEU A 248 12.03 -27.52 1.43
N TYR A 249 11.13 -26.69 1.94
CA TYR A 249 11.44 -25.38 2.50
C TYR A 249 12.22 -24.45 1.56
N ASN A 250 12.02 -24.60 0.24
CA ASN A 250 12.65 -23.75 -0.76
C ASN A 250 11.97 -22.38 -0.81
N THR A 251 12.52 -21.43 -0.05
CA THR A 251 12.04 -20.04 -0.04
C THR A 251 12.47 -19.26 -1.27
N ASP A 252 13.55 -19.67 -1.94
CA ASP A 252 14.08 -18.99 -3.12
C ASP A 252 13.11 -19.08 -4.31
N ILE A 253 12.52 -20.26 -4.55
CA ILE A 253 11.47 -20.42 -5.59
C ILE A 253 10.20 -19.66 -5.24
N LEU A 254 9.82 -19.61 -3.95
CA LEU A 254 8.66 -18.86 -3.50
C LEU A 254 8.85 -17.37 -3.72
N GLU A 255 10.00 -16.83 -3.32
CA GLU A 255 10.36 -15.43 -3.52
C GLU A 255 10.44 -15.06 -5.00
N ALA A 256 10.99 -15.94 -5.85
CA ALA A 256 11.02 -15.72 -7.29
C ALA A 256 9.60 -15.65 -7.87
N TRP A 257 8.72 -16.58 -7.48
CA TRP A 257 7.32 -16.56 -7.93
C TRP A 257 6.56 -15.31 -7.47
N GLU A 258 6.77 -14.89 -6.22
CA GLU A 258 6.21 -13.63 -5.69
C GLU A 258 6.67 -12.40 -6.48
N VAL A 259 7.92 -12.36 -6.94
CA VAL A 259 8.42 -11.25 -7.77
C VAL A 259 7.65 -11.17 -9.08
N GLY A 260 7.33 -12.29 -9.73
CA GLY A 260 6.48 -12.32 -10.92
C GLY A 260 5.10 -11.70 -10.66
N CYS A 261 4.45 -12.10 -9.56
CA CYS A 261 3.16 -11.53 -9.15
C CYS A 261 3.27 -10.02 -8.83
N LEU A 262 4.34 -9.60 -8.16
CA LEU A 262 4.57 -8.20 -7.83
C LEU A 262 4.80 -7.33 -9.06
N LEU A 263 5.48 -7.83 -10.09
CA LEU A 263 5.70 -7.13 -11.36
C LEU A 263 4.36 -6.89 -12.08
N ASP A 264 3.45 -7.86 -12.08
CA ASP A 264 2.10 -7.70 -12.64
C ASP A 264 1.30 -6.62 -11.92
N ILE A 265 1.31 -6.62 -10.58
CA ILE A 265 0.63 -5.62 -9.76
C ILE A 265 1.29 -4.24 -9.91
N ALA A 266 2.61 -4.16 -10.02
CA ALA A 266 3.34 -2.92 -10.25
C ALA A 266 2.95 -2.28 -11.59
N GLU A 267 2.86 -3.06 -12.68
CA GLU A 267 2.41 -2.57 -13.98
C GLU A 267 0.98 -2.05 -13.92
N VAL A 268 0.05 -2.84 -13.38
CA VAL A 268 -1.35 -2.44 -13.20
C VAL A 268 -1.47 -1.14 -12.41
N THR A 269 -0.68 -0.99 -11.34
CA THR A 269 -0.67 0.20 -10.49
C THR A 269 -0.12 1.41 -11.24
N ALA A 270 1.01 1.28 -11.92
CA ALA A 270 1.66 2.37 -12.65
C ALA A 270 0.80 2.86 -13.82
N VAL A 271 0.25 1.95 -14.63
CA VAL A 271 -0.64 2.27 -15.74
C VAL A 271 -1.92 2.95 -15.26
N SER A 272 -2.54 2.44 -14.18
CA SER A 272 -3.75 3.04 -13.60
C SER A 272 -3.48 4.45 -13.03
N ALA A 273 -2.32 4.65 -12.41
CA ALA A 273 -1.91 5.94 -11.88
C ALA A 273 -1.59 6.94 -12.99
N LEU A 274 -0.90 6.51 -14.05
CA LEU A 274 -0.56 7.34 -15.21
C LEU A 274 -1.80 7.90 -15.90
N GLU A 275 -2.82 7.07 -16.11
CA GLU A 275 -4.06 7.46 -16.78
C GLU A 275 -4.89 8.44 -15.95
N ARG A 276 -4.85 8.37 -14.62
CA ARG A 276 -5.64 9.24 -13.75
C ARG A 276 -5.06 10.65 -13.63
N THR A 277 -5.60 11.59 -14.41
CA THR A 277 -5.13 12.98 -14.52
C THR A 277 -5.81 13.90 -13.48
N GLU A 278 -5.66 13.59 -12.21
CA GLU A 278 -6.12 14.37 -11.05
C GLU A 278 -5.26 14.08 -9.82
N SER A 279 -5.45 14.83 -8.75
CA SER A 279 -4.96 14.46 -7.41
C SER A 279 -6.13 14.15 -6.49
N ARG A 280 -6.10 12.96 -5.83
CA ARG A 280 -7.16 12.50 -4.92
C ARG A 280 -6.59 11.58 -3.85
N GLY A 281 -6.72 11.97 -2.59
CA GLY A 281 -6.22 11.21 -1.46
C GLY A 281 -4.71 10.97 -1.54
N ALA A 282 -4.29 9.72 -1.56
CA ALA A 282 -2.89 9.34 -1.69
C ALA A 282 -2.31 9.54 -3.11
N HIS A 283 -3.17 9.59 -4.14
CA HIS A 283 -2.74 9.88 -5.51
C HIS A 283 -2.47 11.37 -5.67
N ALA A 284 -1.21 11.77 -5.63
CA ALA A 284 -0.78 13.17 -5.72
C ALA A 284 0.03 13.41 -7.01
N ARG A 285 -0.58 14.09 -7.96
CA ARG A 285 -0.01 14.48 -9.26
C ARG A 285 0.52 15.91 -9.20
N GLU A 286 1.82 16.12 -9.40
CA GLU A 286 2.38 17.49 -9.45
C GLU A 286 1.91 18.24 -10.72
N ASP A 287 1.70 17.52 -11.80
CA ASP A 287 1.17 18.03 -13.07
C ASP A 287 -0.36 18.21 -13.09
N TYR A 288 -1.10 17.52 -12.22
CA TYR A 288 -2.55 17.65 -12.03
C TYR A 288 -2.91 17.78 -10.55
N PRO A 289 -2.58 18.89 -9.88
CA PRO A 289 -2.66 19.01 -8.42
C PRO A 289 -4.10 19.10 -7.87
N LYS A 290 -5.09 19.28 -8.72
CA LYS A 290 -6.50 19.45 -8.33
C LYS A 290 -7.29 18.16 -8.49
N ARG A 291 -8.26 17.95 -7.59
CA ARG A 291 -9.29 16.91 -7.72
C ARG A 291 -10.29 17.29 -8.82
N ASP A 292 -10.68 16.31 -9.62
CA ASP A 292 -11.66 16.47 -10.71
C ASP A 292 -12.83 15.47 -10.53
N ASP A 293 -13.89 15.91 -9.85
CA ASP A 293 -15.06 15.07 -9.63
C ASP A 293 -15.92 14.89 -10.91
N LYS A 294 -15.74 15.72 -11.92
CA LYS A 294 -16.49 15.59 -13.18
C LYS A 294 -15.96 14.42 -14.02
N LYS A 295 -14.65 14.30 -14.14
CA LYS A 295 -14.00 13.26 -14.93
C LYS A 295 -13.70 12.00 -14.12
N TRP A 296 -13.32 12.16 -12.85
CA TRP A 296 -12.64 11.12 -12.08
C TRP A 296 -13.36 10.61 -10.83
N LEU A 297 -14.64 11.00 -10.61
CA LEU A 297 -15.44 10.37 -9.54
C LEU A 297 -15.90 8.97 -9.99
N LYS A 298 -14.92 8.10 -10.21
CA LYS A 298 -15.11 6.72 -10.70
C LYS A 298 -13.93 5.85 -10.28
N HIS A 299 -14.20 4.55 -10.15
CA HIS A 299 -13.15 3.54 -10.01
C HIS A 299 -12.47 3.31 -11.36
N THR A 300 -11.16 3.07 -11.33
CA THR A 300 -10.39 2.51 -12.43
C THR A 300 -10.31 1.01 -12.21
N LEU A 301 -10.78 0.23 -13.16
CA LEU A 301 -10.66 -1.23 -13.20
C LEU A 301 -9.59 -1.59 -14.21
N ALA A 302 -8.59 -2.35 -13.79
CA ALA A 302 -7.50 -2.78 -14.64
C ALA A 302 -7.62 -4.29 -14.91
N PHE A 303 -7.48 -4.66 -16.17
CA PHE A 303 -7.51 -6.03 -16.65
C PHE A 303 -6.17 -6.33 -17.33
N LEU A 304 -5.43 -7.25 -16.75
CA LEU A 304 -4.19 -7.73 -17.36
C LEU A 304 -4.56 -8.78 -18.43
N LYS A 305 -4.33 -8.45 -19.69
CA LYS A 305 -4.58 -9.33 -20.85
C LYS A 305 -3.26 -9.59 -21.56
N LYS A 306 -2.74 -10.80 -21.41
CA LYS A 306 -1.42 -11.17 -21.93
C LYS A 306 -0.37 -10.16 -21.44
N ASP A 307 0.08 -9.27 -22.34
CA ASP A 307 1.14 -8.30 -22.08
C ASP A 307 0.63 -6.85 -22.01
N GLU A 308 -0.71 -6.62 -21.97
CA GLU A 308 -1.30 -5.29 -21.93
C GLU A 308 -2.28 -5.13 -20.77
N VAL A 309 -2.28 -3.93 -20.18
CA VAL A 309 -3.25 -3.50 -19.17
C VAL A 309 -4.38 -2.73 -19.85
N GLU A 310 -5.57 -3.34 -19.94
CA GLU A 310 -6.80 -2.67 -20.36
C GLU A 310 -7.46 -1.97 -19.17
N LEU A 311 -7.78 -0.68 -19.31
CA LEU A 311 -8.48 0.07 -18.27
C LEU A 311 -9.95 0.27 -18.62
N ARG A 312 -10.82 0.01 -17.65
CA ARG A 312 -12.26 0.32 -17.68
C ARG A 312 -12.64 1.13 -16.46
N TYR A 313 -13.84 1.70 -16.48
CA TYR A 313 -14.27 2.60 -15.43
C TYR A 313 -15.66 2.24 -14.92
N LYS A 314 -15.81 2.36 -13.60
CA LYS A 314 -17.07 2.12 -12.90
C LYS A 314 -17.41 3.33 -12.05
N PRO A 315 -18.64 3.88 -12.09
CA PRO A 315 -19.05 4.97 -11.22
C PRO A 315 -18.90 4.61 -9.74
N VAL A 316 -18.55 5.59 -8.91
CA VAL A 316 -18.59 5.45 -7.46
C VAL A 316 -20.05 5.47 -6.99
N THR A 317 -20.46 4.54 -6.13
CA THR A 317 -21.78 4.54 -5.51
C THR A 317 -21.82 5.60 -4.40
N ILE A 318 -22.57 6.67 -4.60
CA ILE A 318 -22.81 7.71 -3.60
C ILE A 318 -24.16 7.46 -2.94
N THR A 319 -24.13 7.18 -1.63
CA THR A 319 -25.35 6.87 -0.86
C THR A 319 -25.76 8.06 0.02
N LYS A 320 -25.15 8.21 1.18
CA LYS A 320 -25.56 9.15 2.21
C LYS A 320 -24.86 10.51 2.13
N PHE A 321 -23.57 10.53 1.80
CA PHE A 321 -22.76 11.73 1.84
C PHE A 321 -22.17 12.04 0.47
N GLN A 322 -22.22 13.32 0.10
CA GLN A 322 -21.57 13.82 -1.12
C GLN A 322 -20.08 14.06 -0.88
N PRO A 323 -19.23 13.87 -1.90
CA PRO A 323 -17.83 14.22 -1.80
C PRO A 323 -17.62 15.69 -1.44
N LYS A 324 -16.76 15.94 -0.44
CA LYS A 324 -16.37 17.30 -0.02
C LYS A 324 -14.87 17.52 -0.21
N ALA A 325 -14.48 18.77 -0.43
CA ALA A 325 -13.09 19.15 -0.37
C ALA A 325 -12.55 18.94 1.06
N ARG A 326 -11.33 18.43 1.16
CA ARG A 326 -10.62 18.34 2.45
C ARG A 326 -10.03 19.71 2.77
N VAL A 327 -10.20 20.14 4.01
CA VAL A 327 -9.59 21.37 4.57
C VAL A 327 -8.68 20.93 5.72
N TYR A 328 -7.43 21.43 5.72
CA TYR A 328 -6.40 21.09 6.70
C TYR A 328 -6.04 22.29 7.57
#